data_99224b9e6f7a0e49775a8f1cca3ebae7
#
_entry.id   99224b9e6f7a0e49775a8f1cca3ebae7
#
_cell.length_a   1.000
_cell.length_b   1.000
_cell.length_c   1.000
_cell.angle_alpha   90.00
_cell.angle_beta   90.00
_cell.angle_gamma   90.00
#
_symmetry.space_group_name_H-M   'P 1'
#
loop_
_entity.id
_entity.type
_entity.pdbx_description
1 polymer ?
#
loop_
_entity_poly.entity_id
_entity_poly.type
_entity_poly.pdbx_seq_one_letter_code
_entity_poly.pdbx_strand_id
1 'polypeptide(L)'
;MDNDLFLFPITGWEIKTAPANGVLSVRFPFLSHEQQKLSEADPGRPYVMHAEQARELRDALSRAITRIENQEFAAGEPSAVPDGLFIY
;
A
#
# COMPACT_ATOMS: atom_id res chain seq x y z
N MET A 1 -2.93 -13.69 18.32
CA MET A 1 -2.79 -13.57 17.99
C MET A 1 -2.46 -13.35 17.46
N ASP A 2 -2.25 -13.25 17.48
CA ASP A 2 -1.89 -12.96 17.09
C ASP A 2 -1.61 -12.54 16.55
N ASN A 3 -1.73 -12.18 16.49
CA ASN A 3 -1.41 -11.62 16.10
C ASN A 3 -0.61 -11.28 15.74
N ASP A 4 -0.58 -11.17 15.83
CA ASP A 4 0.51 -11.06 15.62
C ASP A 4 0.99 -10.80 14.33
N LEU A 5 0.29 -10.51 13.54
CA LEU A 5 0.61 -10.08 12.26
C LEU A 5 1.10 -8.70 12.33
N PHE A 6 2.31 -8.47 11.97
CA PHE A 6 2.86 -7.13 11.95
C PHE A 6 2.74 -6.58 10.54
N LEU A 7 2.03 -5.49 10.41
CA LEU A 7 1.87 -4.86 9.12
C LEU A 7 2.82 -3.67 9.02
N PHE A 8 3.59 -3.63 7.96
CA PHE A 8 4.58 -2.59 7.81
C PHE A 8 3.97 -1.37 7.12
N PRO A 9 3.91 -0.23 7.79
CA PRO A 9 3.38 0.96 7.12
C PRO A 9 4.37 1.45 6.08
N ILE A 10 3.86 1.82 4.92
CA ILE A 10 4.73 2.38 3.93
C ILE A 10 4.85 3.88 4.18
N THR A 11 6.00 4.42 3.84
CA THR A 11 6.23 5.84 4.06
C THR A 11 6.14 6.62 2.76
N GLY A 12 5.96 5.94 1.64
CA GLY A 12 5.87 6.60 0.36
C GLY A 12 6.05 5.62 -0.75
N TRP A 13 6.42 6.12 -1.90
CA TRP A 13 6.66 5.27 -3.05
C TRP A 13 7.63 5.97 -3.98
N GLU A 14 8.35 5.17 -4.75
CA GLU A 14 9.22 5.66 -5.78
C GLU A 14 8.85 4.95 -7.05
N ILE A 15 8.55 5.70 -8.10
CA ILE A 15 8.14 5.11 -9.36
C ILE A 15 9.08 5.56 -10.44
N LYS A 16 9.61 4.62 -11.20
CA LYS A 16 10.46 4.90 -12.34
C LYS A 16 9.86 4.21 -13.53
N THR A 17 9.96 4.85 -14.67
CA THR A 17 9.35 4.30 -15.88
C THR A 17 10.39 3.92 -16.89
N ALA A 18 10.11 2.89 -17.65
CA ALA A 18 10.93 2.47 -18.78
C ALA A 18 10.03 2.34 -19.98
N PRO A 19 9.71 3.46 -20.63
CA PRO A 19 8.72 3.44 -21.70
C PRO A 19 9.04 2.52 -22.86
N ALA A 20 10.32 2.39 -23.16
CA ALA A 20 10.71 1.53 -24.28
C ALA A 20 10.29 0.08 -24.04
N ASN A 21 10.21 -0.32 -22.78
CA ASN A 21 9.84 -1.67 -22.45
C ASN A 21 8.40 -1.80 -21.98
N GLY A 22 7.70 -0.71 -21.87
CA GLY A 22 6.32 -0.74 -21.43
C GLY A 22 6.14 -1.15 -19.98
N VAL A 23 7.15 -0.91 -19.16
CA VAL A 23 7.09 -1.29 -17.77
C VAL A 23 7.45 -0.13 -16.86
N LEU A 24 7.14 -0.31 -15.61
CA LEU A 24 7.58 0.64 -14.60
C LEU A 24 8.07 -0.16 -13.40
N SER A 25 8.85 0.48 -12.57
CA SER A 25 9.24 -0.13 -11.32
C SER A 25 8.71 0.72 -10.18
N VAL A 26 8.37 0.07 -9.09
CA VAL A 26 7.87 0.77 -7.93
C VAL A 26 8.51 0.19 -6.69
N ARG A 27 8.83 1.06 -5.77
CA ARG A 27 9.43 0.67 -4.52
C ARG A 27 8.66 1.37 -3.42
N PHE A 28 8.40 0.66 -2.33
CA PHE A 28 7.65 1.22 -1.20
C PHE A 28 8.54 1.22 0.02
N PRO A 29 9.15 2.35 0.35
CA PRO A 29 9.87 2.42 1.63
C PRO A 29 8.90 2.21 2.76
N PHE A 30 9.34 1.55 3.80
CA PHE A 30 8.44 1.18 4.88
C PHE A 30 9.18 1.17 6.22
N LEU A 31 8.39 1.19 7.28
CA LEU A 31 8.94 1.10 8.62
C LEU A 31 8.84 -0.33 9.08
N SER A 32 9.95 -0.87 9.55
CA SER A 32 9.98 -2.28 9.93
C SER A 32 9.87 -2.47 11.43
N HIS A 33 9.93 -1.42 12.22
CA HIS A 33 9.64 -1.55 13.64
C HIS A 33 9.22 -0.20 14.18
N GLU A 34 8.65 -0.23 15.38
CA GLU A 34 7.95 0.92 15.90
C GLU A 34 8.80 2.11 16.21
N GLN A 35 10.04 1.89 16.53
CA GLN A 35 10.88 2.98 16.93
C GLN A 35 11.68 3.57 15.81
N GLN A 36 11.43 3.12 14.61
CA GLN A 36 12.16 3.60 13.48
C GLN A 36 11.67 4.98 13.09
N LYS A 37 12.60 5.88 12.78
CA LYS A 37 12.22 7.20 12.30
C LYS A 37 11.97 7.15 10.80
N LEU A 38 11.26 8.13 10.30
CA LEU A 38 10.99 8.18 8.87
C LEU A 38 12.27 8.21 8.05
N SER A 39 13.26 8.90 8.56
CA SER A 39 14.52 8.97 7.83
C SER A 39 15.26 7.65 7.81
N GLU A 40 14.83 6.71 8.64
CA GLU A 40 15.47 5.43 8.72
C GLU A 40 14.65 4.33 8.05
N ALA A 41 13.61 4.70 7.33
CA ALA A 41 12.75 3.72 6.70
C ALA A 41 13.53 2.78 5.80
N ASP A 42 13.12 1.53 5.80
CA ASP A 42 13.70 0.58 4.87
C ASP A 42 13.29 0.94 3.47
N PRO A 43 14.21 0.88 2.52
CA PRO A 43 13.85 1.30 1.16
C PRO A 43 12.88 0.37 0.45
N GLY A 44 12.77 -0.85 0.91
CA GLY A 44 11.92 -1.80 0.22
C GLY A 44 12.59 -2.33 -1.01
N ARG A 45 11.98 -3.34 -1.59
CA ARG A 45 12.53 -3.95 -2.78
C ARG A 45 11.83 -3.39 -4.00
N PRO A 46 12.54 -3.20 -5.09
CA PRO A 46 11.88 -2.70 -6.30
C PRO A 46 11.09 -3.82 -6.96
N TYR A 47 9.90 -3.49 -7.40
CA TYR A 47 9.05 -4.40 -8.14
C TYR A 47 8.82 -3.82 -9.52
N VAL A 48 8.74 -4.68 -10.53
CA VAL A 48 8.50 -4.20 -11.87
C VAL A 48 7.15 -4.72 -12.32
N MET A 49 6.42 -3.92 -13.06
CA MET A 49 5.14 -4.35 -13.60
C MET A 49 4.92 -3.71 -14.95
N HIS A 50 4.12 -4.39 -15.77
CA HIS A 50 3.75 -3.86 -17.06
C HIS A 50 2.69 -2.78 -16.87
N ALA A 51 2.60 -1.91 -17.86
CA ALA A 51 1.64 -0.83 -17.79
C ALA A 51 0.21 -1.33 -17.57
N GLU A 52 -0.13 -2.44 -18.19
CA GLU A 52 -1.44 -2.98 -18.03
C GLU A 52 -1.70 -3.45 -16.62
N GLN A 53 -0.71 -4.06 -16.02
CA GLN A 53 -0.77 -4.50 -14.66
C GLN A 53 -0.91 -3.31 -13.73
N ALA A 54 -0.19 -2.25 -14.04
CA ALA A 54 -0.26 -1.04 -13.24
C ALA A 54 -1.65 -0.42 -13.29
N ARG A 55 -2.30 -0.49 -14.45
CA ARG A 55 -3.67 0.00 -14.55
C ARG A 55 -4.62 -0.80 -13.70
N GLU A 56 -4.42 -2.10 -13.66
CA GLU A 56 -5.26 -2.95 -12.84
C GLU A 56 -5.07 -2.65 -11.36
N LEU A 57 -3.83 -2.40 -10.97
CA LEU A 57 -3.57 -2.04 -9.59
C LEU A 57 -4.19 -0.69 -9.25
N ARG A 58 -4.08 0.26 -10.17
CA ARG A 58 -4.70 1.56 -9.96
C ARG A 58 -6.19 1.41 -9.73
N ASP A 59 -6.85 0.59 -10.55
CA ASP A 59 -8.28 0.40 -10.42
C ASP A 59 -8.63 -0.31 -9.12
N ALA A 60 -7.80 -1.27 -8.74
CA ALA A 60 -8.02 -1.97 -7.48
C ALA A 60 -7.87 -1.03 -6.29
N LEU A 61 -6.89 -0.16 -6.36
CA LEU A 61 -6.70 0.82 -5.31
C LEU A 61 -7.89 1.77 -5.23
N SER A 62 -8.38 2.19 -6.38
CA SER A 62 -9.54 3.06 -6.42
C SER A 62 -10.74 2.41 -5.77
N ARG A 63 -10.97 1.15 -6.07
CA ARG A 63 -12.09 0.44 -5.45
C ARG A 63 -11.92 0.30 -3.96
N ALA A 64 -10.69 0.05 -3.52
CA ALA A 64 -10.43 -0.09 -2.10
C ALA A 64 -10.68 1.23 -1.36
N ILE A 65 -10.23 2.31 -1.97
CA ILE A 65 -10.43 3.62 -1.37
C ILE A 65 -11.91 3.93 -1.26
N THR A 66 -12.66 3.65 -2.32
CA THR A 66 -14.09 3.89 -2.31
C THR A 66 -14.77 3.08 -1.21
N ARG A 67 -14.34 1.85 -1.06
CA ARG A 67 -14.92 1.01 -0.04
C ARG A 67 -14.66 1.55 1.36
N ILE A 68 -13.45 2.01 1.59
CA ILE A 68 -13.11 2.59 2.88
C ILE A 68 -13.94 3.83 3.15
N GLU A 69 -14.08 4.67 2.15
CA GLU A 69 -14.82 5.90 2.33
C GLU A 69 -16.31 5.65 2.55
N ASN A 70 -16.86 4.68 1.88
CA ASN A 70 -18.24 4.34 2.07
C ASN A 70 -18.49 3.74 3.44
N GLN A 71 -17.55 2.96 3.87
CA GLN A 71 -17.68 2.33 5.13
C GLN A 71 -17.69 3.33 6.24
N GLU A 72 -16.91 4.34 6.11
CA GLU A 72 -16.90 5.36 7.05
C GLU A 72 -18.20 5.96 7.26
N PHE A 73 -18.96 6.17 6.21
CA PHE A 73 -20.23 6.69 6.37
C PHE A 73 -21.16 5.69 6.90
N ALA A 74 -21.01 4.52 6.48
CA ALA A 74 -21.94 3.56 6.83
C ALA A 74 -21.87 3.25 8.19
N ALA A 75 -21.16 3.53 8.79
CA ALA A 75 -21.24 3.14 9.92
C ALA A 75 -20.94 3.17 10.89
N GLY A 76 -20.49 3.54 10.71
CA GLY A 76 -20.28 3.40 11.74
C GLY A 76 -19.79 2.17 12.03
N GLU A 77 -19.32 1.64 11.50
CA GLU A 77 -18.94 0.44 11.69
C GLU A 77 -17.69 0.40 12.02
N PRO A 78 -17.36 0.27 12.75
CA PRO A 78 -16.17 0.30 13.24
C PRO A 78 -15.30 -0.73 12.96
N SER A 79 -15.22 -1.10 13.09
CA SER A 79 -14.46 -1.95 13.04
C SER A 79 -13.77 -2.31 12.29
N ALA A 80 -13.85 -2.16 12.08
CA ALA A 80 -13.27 -2.49 11.47
C ALA A 80 -12.20 -2.36 11.36
N VAL A 81 -11.97 -2.05 11.52
CA VAL A 81 -11.17 -2.07 11.38
C VAL A 81 -10.42 -2.42 11.46
N PRO A 82 -10.19 -2.31 11.75
CA PRO A 82 -9.17 -2.50 11.67
C PRO A 82 -8.73 -3.32 10.97
N ASP A 83 -9.07 -3.80 10.91
CA ASP A 83 -8.71 -4.71 10.23
C ASP A 83 -8.57 -4.34 9.02
N GLY A 84 -9.16 -3.60 8.78
CA GLY A 84 -9.06 -3.30 7.58
C GLY A 84 -7.85 -2.86 7.21
N LEU A 85 -7.40 -2.29 7.84
CA LEU A 85 -6.37 -1.68 7.44
C LEU A 85 -5.50 -2.39 6.82
N PHE A 86 -5.57 -3.23 6.94
CA PHE A 86 -4.68 -3.85 6.40
C PHE A 86 -4.80 -4.07 5.23
N ILE A 87 -5.37 -3.59 4.98
CA ILE A 87 -5.59 -3.86 3.98
C ILE A 87 -4.87 -3.43 3.06
N TYR A 88 -4.09 -3.02 3.12
CA TYR A 88 -3.36 -2.60 2.15
C TYR A 88 -3.03 -3.56 1.30
#